data_2c067cad6aba65a1bb1dfba1449526f5
#
_entry.id   2c067cad6aba65a1bb1dfba1449526f5
#
_cell.length_a   1.000
_cell.length_b   1.000
_cell.length_c   1.000
_cell.angle_alpha   90.00
_cell.angle_beta   90.00
_cell.angle_gamma   90.00
#
_symmetry.space_group_name_H-M   'P 1'
#
loop_
_entity.id
_entity.type
_entity.pdbx_description
1 polymer ?
#
loop_
_entity_poly.entity_id
_entity_poly.type
_entity_poly.pdbx_seq_one_letter_code
_entity_poly.pdbx_strand_id
1 'polypeptide(L)'
;FWLKPFSAQGRASPGRVERGSARPIADPSSGREPTDPPGYSEGMAMAAIDTSFLNDSSGLAKEEAPAHSQMGLRLGDLQTLAMAPVASPSTFCVDMKASGEAPGLMDFKHGTTTLGFVFQGGIIIAVDSRASMGSYIGSQTVKKVIEINDFLLGTMAGGAADCSYWERHLAQMCRMYELRHKERISVAAASKLLCNIFFNYRGRGLSCGTMVAGWDKHGPSLYMVDDRGDRFKGQRFSVGSGSTFAYGVLDTGYKYDLSVEDAVELGRRAIYHATHRDGASGGVVRVYHVHEKGWTKVIAGEDVNELHYMYAAQKGMTGIE
;
A
#
# COMPACT_ATOMS: atom_id res chain seq x y z
N PHE A 1 25.75 6.95 -31.95
CA PHE A 1 26.52 6.43 -33.10
C PHE A 1 26.18 4.96 -33.28
N TRP A 2 25.74 4.62 -34.54
CA TRP A 2 25.49 3.32 -35.18
C TRP A 2 24.13 2.65 -34.94
N LEU A 3 23.16 3.14 -35.73
CA LEU A 3 22.07 2.35 -36.29
C LEU A 3 22.56 1.62 -37.56
N LYS A 4 22.39 0.30 -37.64
CA LYS A 4 22.42 -0.44 -38.92
C LYS A 4 21.04 -1.02 -39.20
N PRO A 5 20.54 -0.95 -40.45
CA PRO A 5 19.24 -1.47 -40.81
C PRO A 5 19.28 -2.96 -41.07
N PHE A 6 18.26 -3.69 -40.60
CA PHE A 6 18.02 -5.09 -40.96
C PHE A 6 17.28 -5.14 -42.30
N SER A 7 17.86 -5.81 -43.29
CA SER A 7 17.31 -6.06 -44.60
C SER A 7 16.23 -7.15 -44.57
N ALA A 8 15.13 -6.89 -45.27
CA ALA A 8 14.08 -7.85 -45.51
C ALA A 8 14.48 -8.88 -46.58
N GLN A 9 14.30 -10.16 -46.27
CA GLN A 9 14.10 -11.20 -47.29
C GLN A 9 13.38 -12.41 -46.68
N GLY A 10 12.27 -12.84 -47.32
CA GLY A 10 11.58 -14.07 -46.97
C GLY A 10 10.08 -14.01 -47.19
N ARG A 11 9.63 -13.98 -48.45
CA ARG A 11 8.20 -14.22 -48.80
C ARG A 11 7.92 -15.70 -48.62
N ALA A 12 6.96 -16.07 -47.77
CA ALA A 12 6.27 -17.34 -47.79
C ALA A 12 4.80 -17.11 -48.13
N SER A 13 4.30 -17.91 -49.06
CA SER A 13 2.93 -17.83 -49.67
C SER A 13 1.84 -18.20 -48.66
N PRO A 14 0.60 -17.67 -48.81
CA PRO A 14 -0.47 -17.96 -47.89
C PRO A 14 -1.11 -19.31 -48.16
N GLY A 15 -1.13 -20.18 -47.15
CA GLY A 15 -1.89 -21.42 -47.12
C GLY A 15 -3.41 -21.13 -47.05
N ARG A 16 -4.14 -21.80 -47.88
CA ARG A 16 -5.60 -21.78 -48.07
C ARG A 16 -6.25 -22.30 -46.76
N VAL A 17 -6.98 -21.45 -46.04
CA VAL A 17 -7.84 -21.84 -44.94
C VAL A 17 -9.21 -22.21 -45.48
N GLU A 18 -9.64 -23.46 -45.30
CA GLU A 18 -10.99 -23.94 -45.63
C GLU A 18 -12.04 -23.28 -44.72
N ARG A 19 -13.10 -22.80 -45.32
CA ARG A 19 -14.27 -22.24 -44.66
C ARG A 19 -15.11 -23.34 -44.05
N GLY A 20 -15.07 -23.52 -42.73
CA GLY A 20 -16.05 -24.27 -41.98
C GLY A 20 -17.40 -23.56 -41.98
N SER A 21 -18.45 -24.30 -42.32
CA SER A 21 -19.84 -23.88 -42.47
C SER A 21 -20.39 -23.24 -41.20
N ALA A 22 -20.94 -22.02 -41.35
CA ALA A 22 -21.72 -21.33 -40.33
C ALA A 22 -23.04 -22.07 -40.05
N ARG A 23 -23.32 -22.36 -38.80
CA ARG A 23 -24.66 -22.75 -38.32
C ARG A 23 -25.53 -21.50 -38.16
N PRO A 24 -26.84 -21.55 -38.50
CA PRO A 24 -27.71 -20.40 -38.43
C PRO A 24 -28.00 -20.01 -36.96
N ILE A 25 -28.03 -18.69 -36.73
CA ILE A 25 -28.40 -18.05 -35.46
C ILE A 25 -29.91 -18.25 -35.28
N ALA A 26 -30.32 -18.81 -34.16
CA ALA A 26 -31.72 -18.99 -33.78
C ALA A 26 -32.35 -17.65 -33.34
N ASP A 27 -33.59 -17.44 -33.73
CA ASP A 27 -34.49 -16.32 -33.47
C ASP A 27 -34.78 -16.17 -31.94
N PRO A 28 -34.68 -14.97 -31.35
CA PRO A 28 -34.90 -14.75 -29.90
C PRO A 28 -36.37 -14.42 -29.54
N SER A 29 -37.38 -14.97 -30.25
CA SER A 29 -38.79 -14.68 -29.97
C SER A 29 -39.65 -15.84 -29.47
N SER A 30 -39.10 -16.79 -28.68
CA SER A 30 -39.92 -17.74 -27.97
C SER A 30 -39.67 -17.63 -26.45
N GLY A 31 -40.63 -17.00 -25.78
CA GLY A 31 -40.67 -16.88 -24.34
C GLY A 31 -40.71 -18.23 -23.66
N ARG A 32 -39.66 -18.49 -22.87
CA ARG A 32 -39.71 -19.40 -21.75
C ARG A 32 -39.16 -18.66 -20.54
N GLU A 33 -39.99 -18.50 -19.56
CA GLU A 33 -39.58 -18.04 -18.21
C GLU A 33 -38.47 -18.97 -17.67
N PRO A 34 -37.39 -18.41 -17.09
CA PRO A 34 -36.39 -19.21 -16.42
C PRO A 34 -36.99 -19.80 -15.15
N THR A 35 -37.09 -21.13 -15.08
CA THR A 35 -37.37 -21.86 -13.83
C THR A 35 -36.19 -21.67 -12.89
N ASP A 36 -36.46 -21.16 -11.70
CA ASP A 36 -35.50 -21.00 -10.60
C ASP A 36 -34.81 -22.33 -10.27
N PRO A 37 -33.48 -22.30 -10.02
CA PRO A 37 -32.78 -23.47 -9.48
C PRO A 37 -33.23 -23.73 -8.04
N PRO A 38 -33.28 -24.98 -7.58
CA PRO A 38 -33.83 -25.34 -6.28
C PRO A 38 -32.98 -24.79 -5.13
N GLY A 39 -33.64 -24.01 -4.29
CA GLY A 39 -33.46 -23.86 -2.85
C GLY A 39 -32.04 -23.64 -2.32
N TYR A 40 -31.52 -22.44 -2.43
CA TYR A 40 -30.62 -21.94 -1.36
C TYR A 40 -31.49 -21.23 -0.33
N SER A 41 -31.67 -21.89 0.81
CA SER A 41 -32.37 -21.34 1.96
C SER A 41 -31.75 -19.99 2.36
N GLU A 42 -32.58 -18.98 2.38
CA GLU A 42 -32.36 -17.72 3.13
C GLU A 42 -32.01 -18.09 4.57
N GLY A 43 -30.77 -17.84 4.97
CA GLY A 43 -30.36 -18.19 6.33
C GLY A 43 -28.93 -17.83 6.68
N MET A 44 -28.38 -16.73 6.11
CA MET A 44 -27.26 -16.02 6.72
C MET A 44 -27.49 -14.52 6.55
N ALA A 45 -28.51 -14.02 7.23
CA ALA A 45 -28.53 -12.64 7.64
C ALA A 45 -27.22 -12.42 8.43
N MET A 46 -26.32 -11.59 7.90
CA MET A 46 -25.25 -11.02 8.71
C MET A 46 -25.93 -10.43 9.91
N ALA A 47 -25.76 -11.03 11.08
CA ALA A 47 -26.19 -10.45 12.33
C ALA A 47 -25.58 -9.05 12.37
N ALA A 48 -26.41 -8.03 12.27
CA ALA A 48 -26.02 -6.67 12.46
C ALA A 48 -25.34 -6.63 13.82
N ILE A 49 -24.07 -6.21 13.84
CA ILE A 49 -23.36 -6.00 15.10
C ILE A 49 -24.19 -4.96 15.84
N ASP A 50 -24.77 -5.37 16.95
CA ASP A 50 -25.52 -4.46 17.82
C ASP A 50 -24.52 -3.43 18.35
N THR A 51 -24.62 -2.22 17.83
CA THR A 51 -23.83 -1.07 18.24
C THR A 51 -24.59 -0.17 19.21
N SER A 52 -25.74 -0.62 19.74
CA SER A 52 -26.60 0.15 20.67
C SER A 52 -25.81 0.57 21.91
N PHE A 53 -24.80 -0.22 22.34
CA PHE A 53 -23.94 0.14 23.48
C PHE A 53 -23.09 1.39 23.24
N LEU A 54 -22.87 1.81 22.00
CA LEU A 54 -22.12 3.04 21.68
C LEU A 54 -22.97 4.31 21.87
N ASN A 55 -24.28 4.18 21.96
CA ASN A 55 -25.21 5.28 22.15
C ASN A 55 -25.67 5.43 23.60
N ASP A 56 -25.26 4.55 24.48
CA ASP A 56 -25.64 4.63 25.90
C ASP A 56 -24.69 5.60 26.64
N SER A 57 -24.96 6.90 26.47
CA SER A 57 -24.24 7.97 27.18
C SER A 57 -24.77 8.22 28.61
N SER A 58 -25.69 7.36 29.10
CA SER A 58 -26.34 7.55 30.41
C SER A 58 -25.54 7.02 31.60
N GLY A 59 -24.42 6.31 31.37
CA GLY A 59 -23.62 5.66 32.42
C GLY A 59 -22.27 6.32 32.73
N LEU A 60 -21.86 7.35 31.99
CA LEU A 60 -20.65 8.10 32.33
C LEU A 60 -21.04 9.12 33.42
N ALA A 61 -20.79 8.76 34.68
CA ALA A 61 -20.78 9.71 35.79
C ALA A 61 -19.98 10.93 35.34
N LYS A 62 -20.55 12.11 35.56
CA LYS A 62 -19.83 13.37 35.45
C LYS A 62 -18.72 13.37 36.49
N GLU A 63 -17.56 12.74 36.12
CA GLU A 63 -16.33 13.06 36.79
C GLU A 63 -16.05 14.51 36.43
N GLU A 64 -16.10 15.37 37.42
CA GLU A 64 -15.62 16.74 37.34
C GLU A 64 -14.17 16.64 36.89
N ALA A 65 -13.89 17.15 35.70
CA ALA A 65 -12.52 17.18 35.15
C ALA A 65 -11.63 17.86 36.22
N PRO A 66 -10.47 17.23 36.58
CA PRO A 66 -9.57 17.86 37.54
C PRO A 66 -9.17 19.21 36.99
N ALA A 67 -9.26 20.22 37.86
CA ALA A 67 -8.95 21.59 37.53
C ALA A 67 -7.54 21.68 36.89
N HIS A 68 -7.50 21.99 35.61
CA HIS A 68 -6.26 22.14 34.83
C HIS A 68 -5.47 23.41 35.17
N SER A 69 -5.35 23.71 36.45
CA SER A 69 -4.62 24.90 36.94
C SER A 69 -3.09 24.72 37.01
N GLN A 70 -2.57 23.59 36.63
CA GLN A 70 -1.12 23.33 36.79
C GLN A 70 -0.27 23.50 35.51
N MET A 71 -0.85 23.76 34.34
CA MET A 71 -0.07 23.95 33.11
C MET A 71 0.11 25.40 32.66
N GLY A 72 -0.38 26.39 33.39
CA GLY A 72 -0.17 27.79 33.06
C GLY A 72 -0.83 28.27 31.75
N LEU A 73 -1.53 27.40 31.04
CA LEU A 73 -2.28 27.73 29.84
C LEU A 73 -3.61 28.32 30.24
N ARG A 74 -3.88 29.59 29.85
CA ARG A 74 -5.16 30.24 30.04
C ARG A 74 -6.20 29.61 29.11
N LEU A 75 -7.46 29.59 29.52
CA LEU A 75 -8.56 29.04 28.72
C LEU A 75 -8.62 29.66 27.30
N GLY A 76 -8.20 30.92 27.15
CA GLY A 76 -8.05 31.58 25.84
C GLY A 76 -6.93 30.98 24.95
N ASP A 77 -5.86 30.46 25.55
CA ASP A 77 -4.77 29.84 24.80
C ASP A 77 -5.15 28.45 24.27
N LEU A 78 -6.06 27.76 24.97
CA LEU A 78 -6.66 26.51 24.51
C LEU A 78 -7.62 26.72 23.33
N GLN A 79 -8.27 27.90 23.24
CA GLN A 79 -9.13 28.22 22.09
C GLN A 79 -8.32 28.46 20.80
N THR A 80 -7.08 28.92 20.90
CA THR A 80 -6.19 29.06 19.74
C THR A 80 -5.58 27.72 19.26
N LEU A 81 -5.56 26.72 20.14
CA LEU A 81 -5.25 25.33 19.81
C LEU A 81 -6.52 24.52 19.49
N ALA A 82 -7.70 25.19 19.50
CA ALA A 82 -8.97 24.53 19.32
C ALA A 82 -9.03 23.81 17.99
N MET A 83 -9.29 22.52 18.06
CA MET A 83 -9.86 21.76 16.94
C MET A 83 -10.97 22.60 16.31
N ALA A 84 -11.08 22.56 14.97
CA ALA A 84 -12.09 23.31 14.23
C ALA A 84 -13.43 23.29 15.00
N PRO A 85 -14.09 24.43 15.23
CA PRO A 85 -15.32 24.54 16.04
C PRO A 85 -16.51 23.99 15.26
N VAL A 86 -16.38 22.76 14.79
CA VAL A 86 -17.35 22.06 13.94
C VAL A 86 -17.68 20.72 14.57
N ALA A 87 -18.96 20.40 14.60
CA ALA A 87 -19.47 19.16 15.19
C ALA A 87 -18.93 17.89 14.48
N SER A 88 -18.59 18.01 13.20
CA SER A 88 -17.99 16.92 12.41
C SER A 88 -16.87 17.46 11.55
N PRO A 89 -15.60 17.30 11.95
CA PRO A 89 -14.46 17.75 11.17
C PRO A 89 -14.39 17.12 9.77
N SER A 90 -14.79 15.86 9.64
CA SER A 90 -14.78 15.15 8.35
C SER A 90 -15.79 15.76 7.36
N THR A 91 -17.01 16.06 7.81
CA THR A 91 -18.03 16.71 6.99
C THR A 91 -17.58 18.12 6.60
N PHE A 92 -17.06 18.89 7.54
CA PHE A 92 -16.52 20.22 7.28
C PHE A 92 -15.43 20.20 6.20
N CYS A 93 -14.50 19.25 6.28
CA CYS A 93 -13.44 19.10 5.27
C CYS A 93 -14.00 18.76 3.88
N VAL A 94 -15.03 17.92 3.82
CA VAL A 94 -15.70 17.57 2.55
C VAL A 94 -16.41 18.78 1.97
N ASP A 95 -17.15 19.52 2.80
CA ASP A 95 -17.91 20.72 2.41
C ASP A 95 -16.97 21.84 1.95
N MET A 96 -15.87 22.09 2.66
CA MET A 96 -14.83 23.06 2.28
C MET A 96 -14.17 22.72 0.95
N LYS A 97 -13.95 21.43 0.67
CA LYS A 97 -13.42 20.96 -0.60
C LYS A 97 -14.45 21.12 -1.73
N ALA A 98 -15.72 20.86 -1.46
CA ALA A 98 -16.81 20.98 -2.42
C ALA A 98 -17.15 22.44 -2.74
N SER A 99 -17.07 23.35 -1.77
CA SER A 99 -17.34 24.80 -1.94
C SER A 99 -16.22 25.52 -2.71
N GLY A 100 -15.03 24.93 -2.79
CA GLY A 100 -13.86 25.57 -3.41
C GLY A 100 -13.27 26.73 -2.59
N GLU A 101 -13.75 26.97 -1.37
CA GLU A 101 -13.26 28.05 -0.50
C GLU A 101 -11.83 27.83 0.01
N ALA A 102 -11.39 26.57 0.04
CA ALA A 102 -10.01 26.23 0.37
C ALA A 102 -9.46 25.14 -0.57
N PRO A 103 -9.29 25.45 -1.88
CA PRO A 103 -8.73 24.51 -2.83
C PRO A 103 -7.28 24.22 -2.42
N GLY A 104 -6.97 23.03 -1.98
CA GLY A 104 -5.64 22.64 -1.54
C GLY A 104 -5.47 22.49 -0.04
N LEU A 105 -6.43 22.89 0.79
CA LEU A 105 -6.36 22.66 2.25
C LEU A 105 -6.26 21.18 2.61
N MET A 106 -6.73 20.30 1.72
CA MET A 106 -6.78 18.85 1.91
C MET A 106 -5.99 18.05 0.85
N ASP A 107 -5.35 18.73 -0.10
CA ASP A 107 -4.50 18.09 -1.11
C ASP A 107 -3.07 17.94 -0.59
N PHE A 108 -2.89 17.06 0.36
CA PHE A 108 -1.57 16.64 0.79
C PHE A 108 -0.96 15.75 -0.29
N LYS A 109 -0.06 16.31 -1.09
CA LYS A 109 0.78 15.49 -1.95
C LYS A 109 1.75 14.74 -1.06
N HIS A 110 1.62 13.43 -1.03
CA HIS A 110 2.47 12.55 -0.23
C HIS A 110 3.59 12.00 -1.10
N GLY A 111 4.81 12.25 -0.68
CA GLY A 111 5.98 11.62 -1.29
C GLY A 111 6.35 10.34 -0.56
N THR A 112 6.72 9.36 -1.33
CA THR A 112 7.05 8.03 -0.80
C THR A 112 7.80 7.22 -1.84
N THR A 113 8.74 6.40 -1.37
CA THR A 113 9.28 5.29 -2.15
C THR A 113 9.22 4.02 -1.32
N THR A 114 8.42 3.07 -1.76
CA THR A 114 8.41 1.72 -1.20
C THR A 114 8.70 0.73 -2.31
N LEU A 115 9.41 -0.34 -2.00
CA LEU A 115 9.66 -1.42 -2.94
C LEU A 115 9.62 -2.78 -2.23
N GLY A 116 9.33 -3.81 -3.01
CA GLY A 116 9.42 -5.18 -2.57
C GLY A 116 9.73 -6.11 -3.73
N PHE A 117 10.49 -7.16 -3.46
CA PHE A 117 10.78 -8.19 -4.45
C PHE A 117 10.99 -9.55 -3.81
N VAL A 118 10.62 -10.58 -4.56
CA VAL A 118 10.76 -12.00 -4.19
C VAL A 118 12.09 -12.52 -4.73
N PHE A 119 12.83 -13.27 -3.92
CA PHE A 119 14.06 -13.95 -4.31
C PHE A 119 14.11 -15.33 -3.65
N GLN A 120 15.12 -16.14 -3.91
CA GLN A 120 15.22 -17.50 -3.38
C GLN A 120 15.16 -17.58 -1.84
N GLY A 121 15.67 -16.55 -1.13
CA GLY A 121 15.66 -16.49 0.33
C GLY A 121 14.38 -15.94 0.95
N GLY A 122 13.38 -15.52 0.14
CA GLY A 122 12.14 -14.96 0.62
C GLY A 122 11.72 -13.67 -0.08
N ILE A 123 11.38 -12.62 0.70
CA ILE A 123 10.98 -11.32 0.16
C ILE A 123 11.76 -10.24 0.88
N ILE A 124 12.30 -9.29 0.13
CA ILE A 124 12.82 -8.04 0.68
C ILE A 124 11.76 -6.96 0.51
N ILE A 125 11.50 -6.21 1.57
CA ILE A 125 10.74 -4.97 1.58
C ILE A 125 11.67 -3.85 2.01
N ALA A 126 11.78 -2.81 1.20
CA ALA A 126 12.56 -1.63 1.54
C ALA A 126 11.73 -0.36 1.35
N VAL A 127 11.87 0.58 2.26
CA VAL A 127 11.08 1.81 2.30
C VAL A 127 11.93 2.98 2.75
N ASP A 128 11.55 4.18 2.32
CA ASP A 128 12.01 5.45 2.88
C ASP A 128 11.15 5.85 4.10
N SER A 129 11.42 6.99 4.70
CA SER A 129 10.68 7.43 5.89
C SER A 129 10.18 8.88 5.85
N ARG A 130 10.36 9.60 4.75
CA ARG A 130 9.87 10.97 4.62
C ARG A 130 8.37 11.00 4.39
N ALA A 131 7.67 11.86 5.14
CA ALA A 131 6.31 12.28 4.83
C ALA A 131 6.32 13.75 4.45
N SER A 132 5.86 14.07 3.25
CA SER A 132 5.70 15.44 2.77
C SER A 132 4.26 15.90 2.95
N MET A 133 4.09 17.21 3.15
CA MET A 133 2.80 17.90 3.21
C MET A 133 2.84 19.03 2.18
N GLY A 134 2.47 18.74 0.95
CA GLY A 134 2.68 19.65 -0.17
C GLY A 134 4.17 19.94 -0.39
N SER A 135 4.58 21.19 -0.24
CA SER A 135 5.99 21.62 -0.36
C SER A 135 6.81 21.48 0.93
N TYR A 136 6.19 21.11 2.04
CA TYR A 136 6.84 20.99 3.33
C TYR A 136 7.13 19.55 3.70
N ILE A 137 8.19 19.33 4.47
CA ILE A 137 8.49 18.03 5.07
C ILE A 137 7.80 17.97 6.42
N GLY A 138 6.77 17.12 6.52
CA GLY A 138 6.01 16.92 7.76
C GLY A 138 6.76 16.04 8.77
N SER A 139 7.49 15.04 8.28
CA SER A 139 8.30 14.14 9.11
C SER A 139 9.36 13.43 8.28
N GLN A 140 10.49 13.09 8.93
CA GLN A 140 11.59 12.32 8.35
C GLN A 140 11.67 10.87 8.88
N THR A 141 10.78 10.49 9.81
CA THR A 141 10.93 9.24 10.58
C THR A 141 9.70 8.35 10.54
N VAL A 142 8.77 8.58 9.61
CA VAL A 142 7.53 7.81 9.47
C VAL A 142 7.83 6.34 9.20
N LYS A 143 7.10 5.45 9.87
CA LYS A 143 7.15 4.01 9.60
C LYS A 143 6.20 3.71 8.45
N LYS A 144 6.74 3.36 7.29
CA LYS A 144 5.97 3.02 6.08
C LYS A 144 5.77 1.51 5.89
N VAL A 145 6.23 0.70 6.83
CA VAL A 145 5.91 -0.72 6.90
C VAL A 145 5.02 -0.93 8.11
N ILE A 146 3.88 -1.59 7.89
CA ILE A 146 2.91 -1.96 8.91
C ILE A 146 3.01 -3.47 9.11
N GLU A 147 3.23 -3.86 10.34
CA GLU A 147 3.34 -5.24 10.79
C GLU A 147 1.93 -5.79 10.99
N ILE A 148 1.42 -6.53 9.99
CA ILE A 148 0.07 -7.10 10.01
C ILE A 148 0.02 -8.28 11.00
N ASN A 149 0.98 -9.21 10.88
CA ASN A 149 1.26 -10.27 11.82
C ASN A 149 2.71 -10.76 11.63
N ASP A 150 3.15 -11.79 12.35
CA ASP A 150 4.53 -12.31 12.33
C ASP A 150 5.00 -12.80 10.94
N PHE A 151 4.09 -12.97 9.98
CA PHE A 151 4.37 -13.50 8.65
C PHE A 151 3.90 -12.60 7.52
N LEU A 152 3.21 -11.50 7.83
CA LEU A 152 2.64 -10.56 6.86
C LEU A 152 3.06 -9.13 7.16
N LEU A 153 3.57 -8.46 6.16
CA LEU A 153 3.87 -7.04 6.17
C LEU A 153 3.02 -6.30 5.14
N GLY A 154 2.59 -5.10 5.48
CA GLY A 154 2.00 -4.13 4.57
C GLY A 154 2.93 -2.95 4.35
N THR A 155 2.87 -2.30 3.18
CA THR A 155 3.62 -1.06 2.92
C THR A 155 2.67 0.07 2.60
N MET A 156 2.97 1.27 3.08
CA MET A 156 2.14 2.46 2.82
C MET A 156 2.75 3.34 1.74
N ALA A 157 1.98 3.65 0.69
CA ALA A 157 2.23 4.75 -0.23
C ALA A 157 0.92 5.48 -0.53
N GLY A 158 0.94 6.80 -0.51
CA GLY A 158 -0.24 7.64 -0.64
C GLY A 158 -0.65 8.28 0.69
N GLY A 159 -1.94 8.36 0.97
CA GLY A 159 -2.47 8.94 2.21
C GLY A 159 -2.08 8.13 3.46
N ALA A 160 -1.21 8.68 4.30
CA ALA A 160 -0.72 7.97 5.48
C ALA A 160 -1.85 7.56 6.43
N ALA A 161 -2.87 8.38 6.59
CA ALA A 161 -4.04 8.08 7.41
C ALA A 161 -4.85 6.91 6.83
N ASP A 162 -5.13 6.95 5.54
CA ASP A 162 -5.89 5.91 4.84
C ASP A 162 -5.16 4.56 4.91
N CYS A 163 -3.88 4.54 4.53
CA CYS A 163 -3.09 3.33 4.58
C CYS A 163 -3.01 2.76 6.01
N SER A 164 -2.69 3.60 7.01
CA SER A 164 -2.58 3.16 8.40
C SER A 164 -3.89 2.59 8.93
N TYR A 165 -5.01 3.21 8.62
CA TYR A 165 -6.33 2.74 9.07
C TYR A 165 -6.67 1.39 8.45
N TRP A 166 -6.59 1.27 7.12
CA TRP A 166 -7.01 0.06 6.44
C TRP A 166 -6.07 -1.12 6.65
N GLU A 167 -4.77 -0.89 6.78
CA GLU A 167 -3.84 -1.96 7.09
C GLU A 167 -3.97 -2.45 8.54
N ARG A 168 -4.27 -1.57 9.50
CA ARG A 168 -4.63 -1.99 10.86
C ARG A 168 -5.94 -2.76 10.90
N HIS A 169 -6.92 -2.31 10.14
CA HIS A 169 -8.18 -3.05 9.98
C HIS A 169 -7.93 -4.44 9.36
N LEU A 170 -7.07 -4.52 8.35
CA LEU A 170 -6.64 -5.80 7.78
C LEU A 170 -6.00 -6.71 8.84
N ALA A 171 -5.14 -6.17 9.70
CA ALA A 171 -4.52 -6.93 10.79
C ALA A 171 -5.57 -7.53 11.75
N GLN A 172 -6.60 -6.75 12.10
CA GLN A 172 -7.72 -7.24 12.90
C GLN A 172 -8.48 -8.37 12.18
N MET A 173 -8.77 -8.20 10.90
CA MET A 173 -9.46 -9.24 10.09
C MET A 173 -8.63 -10.52 9.99
N CYS A 174 -7.32 -10.41 9.79
CA CYS A 174 -6.40 -11.54 9.77
C CYS A 174 -6.40 -12.28 11.12
N ARG A 175 -6.40 -11.55 12.23
CA ARG A 175 -6.47 -12.12 13.57
C ARG A 175 -7.80 -12.83 13.82
N MET A 176 -8.92 -12.24 13.42
CA MET A 176 -10.25 -12.87 13.52
C MET A 176 -10.34 -14.14 12.67
N TYR A 177 -9.75 -14.12 11.47
CA TYR A 177 -9.67 -15.30 10.61
C TYR A 177 -8.93 -16.44 11.31
N GLU A 178 -7.76 -16.17 11.87
CA GLU A 178 -6.93 -17.15 12.58
C GLU A 178 -7.66 -17.74 13.80
N LEU A 179 -8.34 -16.90 14.59
CA LEU A 179 -9.13 -17.35 15.73
C LEU A 179 -10.30 -18.26 15.32
N ARG A 180 -10.94 -17.98 14.19
CA ARG A 180 -12.09 -18.74 13.69
C ARG A 180 -11.69 -20.06 13.05
N HIS A 181 -10.65 -20.03 12.21
CA HIS A 181 -10.24 -21.17 11.40
C HIS A 181 -9.11 -22.00 12.00
N LYS A 182 -8.46 -21.49 13.06
CA LYS A 182 -7.29 -22.12 13.72
C LYS A 182 -6.10 -22.32 12.76
N GLU A 183 -6.06 -21.57 11.66
CA GLU A 183 -4.95 -21.54 10.71
C GLU A 183 -4.66 -20.10 10.32
N ARG A 184 -3.40 -19.84 9.90
CA ARG A 184 -3.00 -18.53 9.41
C ARG A 184 -3.67 -18.25 8.07
N ILE A 185 -4.09 -16.99 7.88
CA ILE A 185 -4.60 -16.52 6.59
C ILE A 185 -3.49 -16.54 5.55
N SER A 186 -3.80 -16.94 4.32
CA SER A 186 -2.83 -16.87 3.21
C SER A 186 -2.59 -15.43 2.77
N VAL A 187 -1.41 -15.17 2.20
CA VAL A 187 -1.07 -13.84 1.63
C VAL A 187 -2.07 -13.43 0.56
N ALA A 188 -2.49 -14.40 -0.27
CA ALA A 188 -3.51 -14.21 -1.29
C ALA A 188 -4.86 -13.78 -0.70
N ALA A 189 -5.31 -14.42 0.38
CA ALA A 189 -6.57 -14.08 1.04
C ALA A 189 -6.50 -12.71 1.73
N ALA A 190 -5.42 -12.41 2.46
CA ALA A 190 -5.21 -11.12 3.09
C ALA A 190 -5.22 -9.97 2.07
N SER A 191 -4.45 -10.10 0.99
CA SER A 191 -4.45 -9.10 -0.09
C SER A 191 -5.80 -8.96 -0.78
N LYS A 192 -6.59 -10.04 -0.88
CA LYS A 192 -7.95 -9.99 -1.45
C LYS A 192 -8.94 -9.27 -0.54
N LEU A 193 -8.84 -9.45 0.78
CA LEU A 193 -9.65 -8.70 1.73
C LEU A 193 -9.42 -7.18 1.57
N LEU A 194 -8.15 -6.77 1.52
CA LEU A 194 -7.81 -5.36 1.32
C LEU A 194 -8.30 -4.83 -0.03
N CYS A 195 -8.11 -5.60 -1.09
CA CYS A 195 -8.60 -5.29 -2.44
C CYS A 195 -10.12 -5.06 -2.45
N ASN A 196 -10.91 -5.93 -1.78
CA ASN A 196 -12.37 -5.78 -1.72
C ASN A 196 -12.78 -4.52 -0.96
N ILE A 197 -12.06 -4.17 0.11
CA ILE A 197 -12.29 -2.92 0.84
C ILE A 197 -12.05 -1.72 -0.11
N PHE A 198 -10.88 -1.64 -0.76
CA PHE A 198 -10.55 -0.53 -1.63
C PHE A 198 -11.50 -0.42 -2.83
N PHE A 199 -11.93 -1.54 -3.38
CA PHE A 199 -12.95 -1.58 -4.44
C PHE A 199 -14.27 -0.91 -4.00
N ASN A 200 -14.72 -1.15 -2.76
CA ASN A 200 -15.92 -0.52 -2.22
C ASN A 200 -15.78 0.99 -2.00
N TYR A 201 -14.55 1.49 -1.85
CA TYR A 201 -14.24 2.91 -1.69
C TYR A 201 -13.77 3.57 -2.99
N ARG A 202 -13.80 2.87 -4.11
CA ARG A 202 -13.41 3.39 -5.41
C ARG A 202 -14.18 4.68 -5.75
N GLY A 203 -13.44 5.71 -6.17
CA GLY A 203 -14.02 7.02 -6.52
C GLY A 203 -14.41 7.90 -5.33
N ARG A 204 -14.18 7.48 -4.08
CA ARG A 204 -14.48 8.25 -2.87
C ARG A 204 -13.27 9.02 -2.31
N GLY A 205 -12.22 9.19 -3.09
CA GLY A 205 -11.03 9.95 -2.71
C GLY A 205 -10.02 9.18 -1.85
N LEU A 206 -10.14 7.84 -1.76
CA LEU A 206 -9.13 7.01 -1.14
C LEU A 206 -7.80 7.13 -1.91
N SER A 207 -6.69 7.24 -1.21
CA SER A 207 -5.35 7.29 -1.79
C SER A 207 -4.44 6.28 -1.08
N CYS A 208 -4.39 5.07 -1.63
CA CYS A 208 -3.61 3.97 -1.05
C CYS A 208 -3.00 3.12 -2.16
N GLY A 209 -1.67 3.04 -2.16
CA GLY A 209 -0.92 2.05 -2.90
C GLY A 209 -0.18 1.16 -1.90
N THR A 210 -0.63 -0.07 -1.73
CA THR A 210 -0.14 -0.96 -0.68
C THR A 210 0.43 -2.22 -1.29
N MET A 211 1.60 -2.65 -0.81
CA MET A 211 2.08 -4.01 -1.06
C MET A 211 1.80 -4.87 0.16
N VAL A 212 1.27 -6.06 -0.05
CA VAL A 212 1.13 -7.10 0.97
C VAL A 212 2.15 -8.19 0.65
N ALA A 213 3.11 -8.35 1.54
CA ALA A 213 4.19 -9.32 1.44
C ALA A 213 4.11 -10.32 2.59
N GLY A 214 4.31 -11.58 2.30
CA GLY A 214 4.27 -12.57 3.36
C GLY A 214 4.70 -13.96 2.94
N TRP A 215 4.79 -14.83 3.93
CA TRP A 215 5.09 -16.25 3.76
C TRP A 215 3.97 -17.11 4.33
N ASP A 216 3.36 -17.91 3.47
CA ASP A 216 2.30 -18.83 3.86
C ASP A 216 2.67 -20.29 3.46
N LYS A 217 1.73 -21.22 3.59
CA LYS A 217 1.91 -22.64 3.21
C LYS A 217 2.29 -22.87 1.74
N HIS A 218 2.11 -21.88 0.90
CA HIS A 218 2.46 -21.90 -0.52
C HIS A 218 3.80 -21.20 -0.82
N GLY A 219 4.49 -20.74 0.22
CA GLY A 219 5.76 -20.01 0.12
C GLY A 219 5.61 -18.50 0.08
N PRO A 220 6.67 -17.77 -0.32
CA PRO A 220 6.68 -16.32 -0.36
C PRO A 220 5.74 -15.80 -1.46
N SER A 221 4.97 -14.79 -1.14
CA SER A 221 4.08 -14.14 -2.10
C SER A 221 4.03 -12.64 -1.87
N LEU A 222 4.09 -11.90 -2.97
CA LEU A 222 4.03 -10.44 -3.00
C LEU A 222 2.85 -10.00 -3.86
N TYR A 223 1.99 -9.18 -3.29
CA TYR A 223 0.83 -8.58 -3.97
C TYR A 223 0.89 -7.07 -3.85
N MET A 224 0.53 -6.37 -4.92
CA MET A 224 0.23 -4.95 -4.91
C MET A 224 -1.28 -4.74 -5.01
N VAL A 225 -1.81 -3.85 -4.20
CA VAL A 225 -3.22 -3.43 -4.20
C VAL A 225 -3.27 -1.91 -4.30
N ASP A 226 -4.04 -1.40 -5.24
CA ASP A 226 -4.22 0.03 -5.45
C ASP A 226 -5.57 0.54 -4.93
N ASP A 227 -5.73 1.87 -4.92
CA ASP A 227 -6.94 2.57 -4.48
C ASP A 227 -8.15 2.36 -5.40
N ARG A 228 -7.97 1.75 -6.57
CA ARG A 228 -9.05 1.34 -7.47
C ARG A 228 -9.61 -0.02 -7.15
N GLY A 229 -8.95 -0.76 -6.25
CA GLY A 229 -9.28 -2.13 -5.92
C GLY A 229 -8.72 -3.13 -6.94
N ASP A 230 -7.68 -2.75 -7.69
CA ASP A 230 -6.94 -3.67 -8.53
C ASP A 230 -5.88 -4.39 -7.68
N ARG A 231 -5.70 -5.69 -7.93
CA ARG A 231 -4.75 -6.54 -7.19
C ARG A 231 -3.87 -7.32 -8.15
N PHE A 232 -2.57 -7.13 -8.01
CA PHE A 232 -1.57 -7.77 -8.86
C PHE A 232 -0.66 -8.66 -8.01
N LYS A 233 -0.41 -9.89 -8.47
CA LYS A 233 0.68 -10.74 -7.95
C LYS A 233 1.91 -10.56 -8.83
N GLY A 234 3.08 -10.38 -8.24
CA GLY A 234 4.31 -10.22 -9.00
C GLY A 234 5.55 -10.59 -8.22
N GLN A 235 6.67 -10.58 -8.93
CA GLN A 235 7.99 -10.86 -8.35
C GLN A 235 8.63 -9.62 -7.75
N ARG A 236 8.26 -8.44 -8.24
CA ARG A 236 8.79 -7.15 -7.80
C ARG A 236 7.81 -6.04 -8.06
N PHE A 237 7.71 -5.14 -7.09
CA PHE A 237 6.92 -3.91 -7.17
C PHE A 237 7.67 -2.77 -6.52
N SER A 238 7.40 -1.57 -7.00
CA SER A 238 7.74 -0.32 -6.33
C SER A 238 6.56 0.62 -6.42
N VAL A 239 6.22 1.29 -5.33
CA VAL A 239 5.04 2.15 -5.23
C VAL A 239 5.43 3.47 -4.56
N GLY A 240 4.82 4.55 -5.03
CA GLY A 240 5.06 5.91 -4.56
C GLY A 240 5.73 6.80 -5.63
N SER A 241 5.97 8.06 -5.31
CA SER A 241 6.51 9.07 -6.24
C SER A 241 7.91 8.74 -6.76
N GLY A 242 8.76 8.10 -5.94
CA GLY A 242 10.10 7.69 -6.33
C GLY A 242 10.18 6.29 -6.96
N SER A 243 9.05 5.62 -7.20
CA SER A 243 9.01 4.24 -7.69
C SER A 243 9.73 4.03 -9.01
N THR A 244 9.64 4.99 -9.94
CA THR A 244 10.30 4.93 -11.26
C THR A 244 11.81 4.86 -11.15
N PHE A 245 12.39 5.60 -10.20
CA PHE A 245 13.82 5.58 -9.95
C PHE A 245 14.27 4.27 -9.28
N ALA A 246 13.45 3.76 -8.35
CA ALA A 246 13.71 2.49 -7.70
C ALA A 246 13.66 1.33 -8.70
N TYR A 247 12.70 1.32 -9.62
CA TYR A 247 12.64 0.31 -10.69
C TYR A 247 13.90 0.27 -11.55
N GLY A 248 14.49 1.42 -11.89
CA GLY A 248 15.72 1.46 -12.67
C GLY A 248 16.87 0.69 -12.02
N VAL A 249 17.00 0.78 -10.70
CA VAL A 249 18.01 0.03 -9.92
C VAL A 249 17.62 -1.44 -9.78
N LEU A 250 16.35 -1.71 -9.47
CA LEU A 250 15.84 -3.07 -9.32
C LEU A 250 15.97 -3.86 -10.62
N ASP A 251 15.57 -3.31 -11.75
CA ASP A 251 15.58 -3.99 -13.04
C ASP A 251 17.01 -4.30 -13.51
N THR A 252 17.97 -3.47 -13.11
CA THR A 252 19.39 -3.70 -13.44
C THR A 252 20.04 -4.73 -12.53
N GLY A 253 19.70 -4.73 -11.23
CA GLY A 253 20.40 -5.54 -10.23
C GLY A 253 19.68 -6.83 -9.81
N TYR A 254 18.39 -6.95 -10.10
CA TYR A 254 17.60 -8.08 -9.64
C TYR A 254 17.98 -9.39 -10.34
N LYS A 255 18.19 -10.40 -9.50
CA LYS A 255 18.26 -11.82 -9.89
C LYS A 255 17.50 -12.63 -8.85
N TYR A 256 16.93 -13.76 -9.24
CA TYR A 256 16.19 -14.61 -8.30
C TYR A 256 17.11 -15.31 -7.29
N ASP A 257 18.31 -15.66 -7.70
CA ASP A 257 19.35 -16.41 -6.98
C ASP A 257 20.30 -15.54 -6.13
N LEU A 258 19.89 -14.31 -5.80
CA LEU A 258 20.65 -13.42 -4.90
C LEU A 258 20.84 -14.05 -3.52
N SER A 259 22.00 -13.77 -2.89
CA SER A 259 22.17 -13.99 -1.46
C SER A 259 21.28 -13.05 -0.65
N VAL A 260 21.10 -13.33 0.64
CA VAL A 260 20.30 -12.43 1.52
C VAL A 260 20.97 -11.07 1.64
N GLU A 261 22.30 -11.06 1.77
CA GLU A 261 23.11 -9.84 1.89
C GLU A 261 23.00 -8.98 0.63
N ASP A 262 23.15 -9.59 -0.55
CA ASP A 262 23.03 -8.89 -1.83
C ASP A 262 21.61 -8.39 -2.08
N ALA A 263 20.59 -9.15 -1.67
CA ALA A 263 19.21 -8.75 -1.79
C ALA A 263 18.88 -7.56 -0.87
N VAL A 264 19.39 -7.55 0.37
CA VAL A 264 19.27 -6.41 1.30
C VAL A 264 19.98 -5.19 0.74
N GLU A 265 21.19 -5.35 0.22
CA GLU A 265 21.96 -4.26 -0.40
C GLU A 265 21.25 -3.71 -1.65
N LEU A 266 20.68 -4.55 -2.49
CA LEU A 266 19.89 -4.13 -3.64
C LEU A 266 18.70 -3.28 -3.22
N GLY A 267 17.94 -3.71 -2.20
CA GLY A 267 16.82 -2.95 -1.64
C GLY A 267 17.24 -1.60 -1.07
N ARG A 268 18.32 -1.57 -0.26
CA ARG A 268 18.89 -0.35 0.32
C ARG A 268 19.32 0.64 -0.77
N ARG A 269 20.03 0.16 -1.76
CA ARG A 269 20.55 0.96 -2.87
C ARG A 269 19.45 1.51 -3.77
N ALA A 270 18.39 0.73 -4.02
CA ALA A 270 17.26 1.19 -4.81
C ALA A 270 16.49 2.32 -4.11
N ILE A 271 16.27 2.22 -2.79
CA ILE A 271 15.67 3.32 -2.01
C ILE A 271 16.59 4.55 -1.98
N TYR A 272 17.89 4.37 -1.76
CA TYR A 272 18.85 5.46 -1.78
C TYR A 272 18.80 6.24 -3.11
N HIS A 273 18.87 5.54 -4.25
CA HIS A 273 18.79 6.19 -5.56
C HIS A 273 17.45 6.90 -5.81
N ALA A 274 16.36 6.32 -5.32
CA ALA A 274 15.05 6.96 -5.41
C ALA A 274 14.98 8.24 -4.57
N THR A 275 15.44 8.19 -3.31
CA THR A 275 15.45 9.37 -2.42
C THR A 275 16.36 10.48 -2.90
N HIS A 276 17.42 10.16 -3.63
CA HIS A 276 18.31 11.16 -4.22
C HIS A 276 17.67 11.92 -5.39
N ARG A 277 16.79 11.26 -6.16
CA ARG A 277 16.12 11.84 -7.33
C ARG A 277 14.74 12.39 -7.04
N ASP A 278 14.01 11.77 -6.11
CA ASP A 278 12.67 12.19 -5.71
C ASP A 278 12.74 13.07 -4.46
N GLY A 279 12.54 14.37 -4.63
CA GLY A 279 12.53 15.34 -3.52
C GLY A 279 11.46 15.08 -2.47
N ALA A 280 10.43 14.27 -2.78
CA ALA A 280 9.36 13.93 -1.87
C ALA A 280 9.67 12.68 -1.03
N SER A 281 10.69 11.89 -1.40
CA SER A 281 11.22 10.76 -0.64
C SER A 281 12.50 11.12 0.11
N GLY A 282 12.81 10.44 1.23
CA GLY A 282 14.02 10.73 2.02
C GLY A 282 13.94 10.21 3.45
N GLY A 283 14.74 10.79 4.33
CA GLY A 283 14.84 10.41 5.73
C GLY A 283 15.76 9.20 5.94
N VAL A 284 15.24 8.10 6.46
CA VAL A 284 16.00 6.88 6.71
C VAL A 284 15.49 5.71 5.86
N VAL A 285 16.42 4.84 5.46
CA VAL A 285 16.11 3.58 4.77
C VAL A 285 15.83 2.51 5.81
N ARG A 286 14.72 1.78 5.63
CA ARG A 286 14.41 0.58 6.41
C ARG A 286 14.26 -0.61 5.50
N VAL A 287 14.84 -1.74 5.87
CA VAL A 287 14.77 -2.98 5.10
C VAL A 287 14.30 -4.11 6.00
N TYR A 288 13.32 -4.84 5.50
CA TYR A 288 12.75 -6.02 6.14
C TYR A 288 12.97 -7.23 5.23
N HIS A 289 13.27 -8.36 5.85
CA HIS A 289 13.37 -9.65 5.19
C HIS A 289 12.25 -10.56 5.69
N VAL A 290 11.38 -10.99 4.79
CA VAL A 290 10.32 -11.97 5.06
C VAL A 290 10.80 -13.34 4.63
N HIS A 291 10.81 -14.28 5.56
CA HIS A 291 11.28 -15.65 5.36
C HIS A 291 10.29 -16.66 5.99
N GLU A 292 10.56 -17.93 5.87
CA GLU A 292 9.66 -19.02 6.32
C GLU A 292 9.28 -18.92 7.80
N LYS A 293 10.18 -18.46 8.66
CA LYS A 293 9.96 -18.33 10.11
C LYS A 293 9.31 -17.01 10.53
N GLY A 294 8.97 -16.14 9.57
CA GLY A 294 8.40 -14.82 9.82
C GLY A 294 9.17 -13.72 9.10
N TRP A 295 9.15 -12.53 9.65
CA TRP A 295 9.91 -11.41 9.10
C TRP A 295 10.92 -10.89 10.13
N THR A 296 12.01 -10.35 9.64
CA THR A 296 13.04 -9.67 10.43
C THR A 296 13.32 -8.29 9.85
N LYS A 297 13.52 -7.32 10.73
CA LYS A 297 13.97 -6.00 10.36
C LYS A 297 15.49 -6.01 10.30
N VAL A 298 16.03 -6.07 9.09
CA VAL A 298 17.49 -6.13 8.85
C VAL A 298 18.12 -4.77 9.02
N ILE A 299 17.49 -3.71 8.44
CA ILE A 299 17.93 -2.33 8.59
C ILE A 299 16.82 -1.56 9.29
N ALA A 300 17.10 -1.07 10.50
CA ALA A 300 16.12 -0.39 11.34
C ALA A 300 15.92 1.09 10.95
N GLY A 301 16.91 1.69 10.28
CA GLY A 301 16.89 3.07 9.80
C GLY A 301 18.32 3.58 9.61
N GLU A 302 18.78 3.62 8.37
CA GLU A 302 20.06 4.23 7.97
C GLU A 302 19.77 5.58 7.31
N ASP A 303 20.47 6.61 7.73
CA ASP A 303 20.28 7.96 7.17
C ASP A 303 20.72 7.99 5.70
N VAL A 304 19.85 8.53 4.85
CA VAL A 304 20.11 8.64 3.41
C VAL A 304 21.35 9.49 3.11
N ASN A 305 21.64 10.51 3.95
CA ASN A 305 22.81 11.36 3.76
C ASN A 305 24.11 10.59 4.09
N GLU A 306 24.10 9.77 5.14
CA GLU A 306 25.25 8.91 5.46
C GLU A 306 25.51 7.89 4.34
N LEU A 307 24.43 7.28 3.81
CA LEU A 307 24.52 6.39 2.65
C LEU A 307 25.12 7.10 1.42
N HIS A 308 24.80 8.39 1.23
CA HIS A 308 25.35 9.16 0.11
C HIS A 308 26.89 9.23 0.19
N TYR A 309 27.42 9.62 1.33
CA TYR A 309 28.88 9.69 1.53
C TYR A 309 29.53 8.30 1.45
N MET A 310 28.89 7.28 1.98
CA MET A 310 29.38 5.89 1.91
C MET A 310 29.50 5.42 0.44
N TYR A 311 28.45 5.61 -0.37
CA TYR A 311 28.47 5.21 -1.78
C TYR A 311 29.40 6.09 -2.63
N ALA A 312 29.53 7.38 -2.32
CA ALA A 312 30.50 8.26 -2.96
C ALA A 312 31.94 7.81 -2.71
N ALA A 313 32.27 7.50 -1.44
CA ALA A 313 33.58 6.97 -1.07
C ALA A 313 33.93 5.65 -1.77
N GLN A 314 32.96 4.74 -1.92
CA GLN A 314 33.14 3.50 -2.67
C GLN A 314 33.47 3.73 -4.14
N LYS A 315 33.00 4.83 -4.73
CA LYS A 315 33.30 5.23 -6.11
C LYS A 315 34.53 6.13 -6.25
N GLY A 316 35.20 6.45 -5.14
CA GLY A 316 36.33 7.38 -5.12
C GLY A 316 35.92 8.85 -5.37
N MET A 317 34.64 9.20 -5.12
CA MET A 317 34.09 10.54 -5.29
C MET A 317 34.09 11.28 -3.95
N THR A 318 34.11 12.60 -3.98
CA THR A 318 34.13 13.42 -2.75
C THR A 318 32.77 13.53 -2.05
N GLY A 319 31.70 13.01 -2.64
CA GLY A 319 30.33 13.10 -2.12
C GLY A 319 29.65 14.44 -2.38
N ILE A 320 30.31 15.36 -3.08
CA ILE A 320 29.78 16.69 -3.42
C ILE A 320 29.35 16.75 -4.90
N GLU A 321 29.68 15.74 -5.68
CA GLU A 321 29.41 15.66 -7.13
C GLU A 321 28.07 14.94 -7.45
#